data_94f99d32698d4e5e8587417e83f42b42
#
_entry.id   94f99d32698d4e5e8587417e83f42b42
#
_cell.length_a   1.000
_cell.length_b   1.000
_cell.length_c   1.000
_cell.angle_alpha   90.00
_cell.angle_beta   90.00
_cell.angle_gamma   90.00
#
_symmetry.space_group_name_H-M   'P 1'
#
loop_
_entity.id
_entity.type
_entity.pdbx_description
1 polymer ?
#
loop_
_entity_poly.entity_id
_entity_poly.type
_entity_poly.pdbx_seq_one_letter_code
_entity_poly.pdbx_strand_id
1 'polypeptide(L)'
;VAVAFQLPTQWCAANFAFLMAVDIKAAVAALPWVGSAKVVLREHFAARRINEAVAQDLSFVEAFPQKAEGELDGLRHTFLDKAFLARQHAVLDILPKGGNLPPPAMWSIAELERMAREERSLAEPVARYLALRRNLPGEAAFVAAHGEPVDPAQWPAHLRELRGTAVTLAANAEHCRVLAAANSGLRGRAGARGMRRGRDRGSTTVALVRAGNRKNHPVPHAATSG
;
A
#
# COMPACT_ATOMS: atom_id res chain seq x y z
N VAL A 1 -2.11 11.28 17.51
CA VAL A 1 -0.90 10.97 16.72
C VAL A 1 -0.82 11.93 15.54
N ALA A 2 0.38 12.46 15.24
CA ALA A 2 0.63 13.30 14.07
C ALA A 2 1.55 12.55 13.08
N VAL A 3 1.13 12.47 11.82
CA VAL A 3 1.89 11.87 10.72
C VAL A 3 2.14 12.93 9.67
N ALA A 4 3.41 13.16 9.33
CA ALA A 4 3.78 13.98 8.20
C ALA A 4 4.37 13.11 7.09
N PHE A 5 3.93 13.31 5.86
CA PHE A 5 4.42 12.59 4.70
C PHE A 5 4.72 13.52 3.54
N GLN A 6 5.51 13.04 2.62
CA GLN A 6 5.91 13.75 1.42
C GLN A 6 5.90 12.80 0.24
N LEU A 7 5.46 13.29 -0.90
CA LEU A 7 5.47 12.55 -2.16
C LEU A 7 6.82 12.69 -2.90
N PRO A 8 7.14 11.76 -3.78
CA PRO A 8 8.37 11.80 -4.58
C PRO A 8 8.53 13.09 -5.38
N THR A 9 7.43 13.71 -5.77
CA THR A 9 7.39 15.00 -6.47
C THR A 9 6.28 15.89 -5.91
N GLN A 10 6.53 17.20 -5.88
CA GLN A 10 5.52 18.20 -5.53
C GLN A 10 4.37 18.30 -6.56
N TRP A 11 4.53 17.69 -7.72
CA TRP A 11 3.60 17.75 -8.85
C TRP A 11 2.79 16.45 -9.01
N CYS A 12 2.77 15.58 -8.03
CA CYS A 12 1.88 14.42 -8.03
C CYS A 12 0.42 14.89 -8.18
N ALA A 13 -0.42 14.10 -8.86
CA ALA A 13 -1.81 14.50 -9.05
C ALA A 13 -2.54 14.66 -7.70
N ALA A 14 -3.34 15.71 -7.56
CA ALA A 14 -4.00 16.07 -6.31
C ALA A 14 -4.95 14.97 -5.78
N ASN A 15 -5.63 14.24 -6.68
CA ASN A 15 -6.49 13.11 -6.33
C ASN A 15 -5.72 11.96 -5.65
N PHE A 16 -4.53 11.60 -6.14
CA PHE A 16 -3.68 10.60 -5.50
C PHE A 16 -3.17 11.08 -4.14
N ALA A 17 -2.71 12.32 -4.08
CA ALA A 17 -2.20 12.90 -2.85
C ALA A 17 -3.30 12.97 -1.77
N PHE A 18 -4.52 13.31 -2.17
CA PHE A 18 -5.69 13.35 -1.30
C PHE A 18 -6.06 11.95 -0.79
N LEU A 19 -6.19 10.95 -1.70
CA LEU A 19 -6.46 9.56 -1.32
C LEU A 19 -5.44 9.03 -0.32
N MET A 20 -4.14 9.24 -0.58
CA MET A 20 -3.09 8.81 0.35
C MET A 20 -3.23 9.48 1.72
N ALA A 21 -3.55 10.77 1.78
CA ALA A 21 -3.72 11.47 3.04
C ALA A 21 -4.92 10.94 3.84
N VAL A 22 -6.05 10.69 3.18
CA VAL A 22 -7.25 10.09 3.78
C VAL A 22 -6.97 8.67 4.27
N ASP A 23 -6.32 7.83 3.46
CA ASP A 23 -6.00 6.44 3.82
C ASP A 23 -5.02 6.36 5.00
N ILE A 24 -4.01 7.23 5.04
CA ILE A 24 -3.11 7.34 6.19
C ILE A 24 -3.89 7.74 7.44
N LYS A 25 -4.79 8.73 7.35
CA LYS A 25 -5.62 9.16 8.48
C LYS A 25 -6.48 8.02 9.00
N ALA A 26 -7.18 7.31 8.11
CA ALA A 26 -8.03 6.19 8.46
C ALA A 26 -7.23 5.03 9.09
N ALA A 27 -6.10 4.65 8.50
CA ALA A 27 -5.25 3.58 9.02
C ALA A 27 -4.66 3.90 10.40
N VAL A 28 -4.26 5.16 10.64
CA VAL A 28 -3.74 5.59 11.96
C VAL A 28 -4.87 5.68 12.98
N ALA A 29 -6.04 6.18 12.60
CA ALA A 29 -7.20 6.29 13.49
C ALA A 29 -7.76 4.92 13.91
N ALA A 30 -7.59 3.89 13.08
CA ALA A 30 -8.00 2.52 13.39
C ALA A 30 -7.13 1.82 14.45
N LEU A 31 -6.00 2.39 14.83
CA LEU A 31 -5.14 1.82 15.87
C LEU A 31 -5.78 2.02 17.25
N PRO A 32 -5.92 0.97 18.09
CA PRO A 32 -6.70 1.03 19.33
C PRO A 32 -6.16 2.00 20.39
N TRP A 33 -4.90 2.40 20.27
CA TRP A 33 -4.23 3.34 21.18
C TRP A 33 -4.21 4.79 20.68
N VAL A 34 -4.84 5.08 19.52
CA VAL A 34 -4.88 6.42 18.91
C VAL A 34 -6.20 7.10 19.20
N GLY A 35 -6.20 8.15 20.03
CA GLY A 35 -7.37 8.96 20.28
C GLY A 35 -7.70 9.95 19.17
N SER A 36 -6.68 10.44 18.44
CA SER A 36 -6.86 11.31 17.26
C SER A 36 -5.70 11.19 16.30
N ALA A 37 -5.99 11.32 14.99
CA ALA A 37 -5.00 11.27 13.92
C ALA A 37 -4.95 12.60 13.16
N LYS A 38 -3.77 13.22 13.10
CA LYS A 38 -3.48 14.39 12.25
C LYS A 38 -2.52 13.98 11.15
N VAL A 39 -2.89 14.19 9.89
CA VAL A 39 -2.04 13.90 8.73
C VAL A 39 -1.67 15.21 8.03
N VAL A 40 -0.40 15.35 7.68
CA VAL A 40 0.13 16.55 7.01
C VAL A 40 0.95 16.14 5.79
N LEU A 41 0.45 16.45 4.61
CA LEU A 41 1.20 16.39 3.35
C LEU A 41 2.14 17.58 3.28
N ARG A 42 3.43 17.35 3.03
CA ARG A 42 4.47 18.38 2.88
C ARG A 42 4.89 18.52 1.42
N GLU A 43 5.28 19.74 1.06
CA GLU A 43 5.96 20.05 -0.21
C GLU A 43 5.21 19.52 -1.45
N HIS A 44 3.91 19.84 -1.53
CA HIS A 44 3.07 19.53 -2.66
C HIS A 44 2.31 20.80 -3.08
N PHE A 45 2.07 21.00 -4.39
CA PHE A 45 1.41 22.20 -4.90
C PHE A 45 0.01 22.43 -4.30
N ALA A 46 -0.71 21.36 -3.96
CA ALA A 46 -2.03 21.40 -3.34
C ALA A 46 -2.00 21.10 -1.83
N ALA A 47 -0.83 21.07 -1.17
CA ALA A 47 -0.68 20.61 0.21
C ALA A 47 -1.62 21.35 1.17
N ARG A 48 -1.69 22.67 1.12
CA ARG A 48 -2.55 23.47 1.99
C ARG A 48 -4.00 23.01 1.91
N ARG A 49 -4.55 22.92 0.69
CA ARG A 49 -5.94 22.56 0.47
C ARG A 49 -6.25 21.11 0.87
N ILE A 50 -5.34 20.18 0.57
CA ILE A 50 -5.47 18.77 0.98
C ILE A 50 -5.44 18.65 2.51
N ASN A 51 -4.51 19.33 3.17
CA ASN A 51 -4.38 19.28 4.62
C ASN A 51 -5.60 19.86 5.34
N GLU A 52 -6.15 20.98 4.85
CA GLU A 52 -7.37 21.60 5.36
C GLU A 52 -8.57 20.65 5.20
N ALA A 53 -8.74 20.07 4.01
CA ALA A 53 -9.85 19.16 3.73
C ALA A 53 -9.77 17.87 4.57
N VAL A 54 -8.61 17.25 4.66
CA VAL A 54 -8.40 16.03 5.46
C VAL A 54 -8.58 16.30 6.96
N ALA A 55 -8.21 17.49 7.44
CA ALA A 55 -8.44 17.87 8.83
C ALA A 55 -9.94 18.03 9.17
N GLN A 56 -10.73 18.47 8.19
CA GLN A 56 -12.17 18.71 8.32
C GLN A 56 -13.04 17.55 7.83
N ASP A 57 -12.44 16.43 7.45
CA ASP A 57 -13.13 15.25 6.87
C ASP A 57 -13.99 15.57 5.62
N LEU A 58 -13.56 16.57 4.82
CA LEU A 58 -14.23 16.91 3.56
C LEU A 58 -13.93 15.87 2.49
N SER A 59 -14.90 15.67 1.59
CA SER A 59 -14.74 14.85 0.38
C SER A 59 -13.80 15.53 -0.63
N PHE A 60 -13.41 14.80 -1.68
CA PHE A 60 -12.58 15.38 -2.74
C PHE A 60 -13.33 16.46 -3.53
N VAL A 61 -14.62 16.26 -3.80
CA VAL A 61 -15.45 17.24 -4.52
C VAL A 61 -15.59 18.53 -3.70
N GLU A 62 -15.84 18.44 -2.41
CA GLU A 62 -15.88 19.62 -1.52
C GLU A 62 -14.52 20.33 -1.44
N ALA A 63 -13.43 19.56 -1.41
CA ALA A 63 -12.09 20.13 -1.43
C ALA A 63 -11.73 20.79 -2.75
N PHE A 64 -12.19 20.27 -3.88
CA PHE A 64 -11.82 20.72 -5.23
C PHE A 64 -13.02 20.93 -6.17
N PRO A 65 -14.02 21.75 -5.82
CA PRO A 65 -15.30 21.83 -6.52
C PRO A 65 -15.21 22.27 -7.99
N GLN A 66 -14.11 22.95 -8.39
CA GLN A 66 -13.91 23.41 -9.77
C GLN A 66 -13.06 22.43 -10.61
N LYS A 67 -12.51 21.36 -10.02
CA LYS A 67 -11.58 20.44 -10.67
C LYS A 67 -12.01 18.98 -10.58
N ALA A 68 -12.95 18.68 -9.68
CA ALA A 68 -13.43 17.32 -9.47
C ALA A 68 -14.59 17.06 -10.44
N GLU A 69 -14.47 16.01 -11.24
CA GLU A 69 -15.54 15.47 -12.09
C GLU A 69 -16.43 14.51 -11.30
N GLY A 70 -16.08 14.18 -10.06
CA GLY A 70 -16.76 13.29 -9.13
C GLY A 70 -15.89 12.87 -7.96
N GLU A 71 -16.43 12.01 -7.12
CA GLU A 71 -15.71 11.43 -5.97
C GLU A 71 -14.67 10.41 -6.43
N LEU A 72 -13.74 10.07 -5.53
CA LEU A 72 -12.58 9.23 -5.86
C LEU A 72 -12.81 7.72 -5.71
N ASP A 73 -14.06 7.29 -5.52
CA ASP A 73 -14.39 5.87 -5.28
C ASP A 73 -14.01 4.98 -6.47
N GLY A 74 -14.31 5.39 -7.69
CA GLY A 74 -13.91 4.65 -8.90
C GLY A 74 -12.38 4.53 -9.04
N LEU A 75 -11.64 5.58 -8.67
CA LEU A 75 -10.18 5.55 -8.66
C LEU A 75 -9.67 4.61 -7.57
N ARG A 76 -10.27 4.64 -6.38
CA ARG A 76 -9.96 3.75 -5.26
C ARG A 76 -10.18 2.28 -5.65
N HIS A 77 -11.32 1.93 -6.25
CA HIS A 77 -11.61 0.58 -6.74
C HIS A 77 -10.55 0.12 -7.75
N THR A 78 -10.22 0.96 -8.73
CA THR A 78 -9.16 0.64 -9.71
C THR A 78 -7.82 0.30 -9.03
N PHE A 79 -7.44 0.99 -7.94
CA PHE A 79 -6.22 0.68 -7.21
C PHE A 79 -6.32 -0.61 -6.41
N LEU A 80 -7.47 -0.87 -5.80
CA LEU A 80 -7.70 -2.10 -5.07
C LEU A 80 -7.64 -3.31 -6.00
N ASP A 81 -8.27 -3.24 -7.17
CA ASP A 81 -8.22 -4.28 -8.20
C ASP A 81 -6.79 -4.55 -8.67
N LYS A 82 -6.04 -3.49 -9.00
CA LYS A 82 -4.64 -3.63 -9.39
C LYS A 82 -3.77 -4.21 -8.27
N ALA A 83 -4.00 -3.79 -7.03
CA ALA A 83 -3.28 -4.32 -5.88
C ALA A 83 -3.62 -5.80 -5.64
N PHE A 84 -4.88 -6.19 -5.82
CA PHE A 84 -5.34 -7.56 -5.73
C PHE A 84 -4.66 -8.44 -6.78
N LEU A 85 -4.74 -8.07 -8.05
CA LEU A 85 -4.11 -8.81 -9.16
C LEU A 85 -2.59 -8.94 -9.00
N ALA A 86 -1.92 -7.87 -8.59
CA ALA A 86 -0.46 -7.90 -8.36
C ALA A 86 -0.07 -8.82 -7.19
N ARG A 87 -0.85 -8.85 -6.10
CA ARG A 87 -0.61 -9.77 -4.98
C ARG A 87 -0.89 -11.21 -5.37
N GLN A 88 -1.94 -11.46 -6.16
CA GLN A 88 -2.21 -12.77 -6.73
C GLN A 88 -1.04 -13.26 -7.60
N HIS A 89 -0.51 -12.38 -8.48
CA HIS A 89 0.69 -12.67 -9.26
C HIS A 89 1.88 -13.05 -8.38
N ALA A 90 2.13 -12.27 -7.31
CA ALA A 90 3.26 -12.52 -6.41
C ALA A 90 3.18 -13.89 -5.71
N VAL A 91 1.97 -14.36 -5.39
CA VAL A 91 1.76 -15.73 -4.86
C VAL A 91 2.03 -16.76 -5.94
N LEU A 92 1.41 -16.62 -7.12
CA LEU A 92 1.54 -17.58 -8.22
C LEU A 92 2.98 -17.72 -8.74
N ASP A 93 3.78 -16.66 -8.67
CA ASP A 93 5.17 -16.67 -9.13
C ASP A 93 6.10 -17.52 -8.25
N ILE A 94 5.79 -17.59 -6.95
CA ILE A 94 6.58 -18.33 -5.96
C ILE A 94 6.02 -19.72 -5.62
N LEU A 95 4.80 -20.05 -6.11
CA LEU A 95 4.26 -21.39 -5.94
C LEU A 95 5.16 -22.44 -6.62
N PRO A 96 5.32 -23.63 -6.01
CA PRO A 96 6.05 -24.73 -6.62
C PRO A 96 5.51 -25.05 -8.01
N LYS A 97 6.40 -25.13 -9.00
CA LYS A 97 6.06 -25.46 -10.38
C LYS A 97 6.39 -26.94 -10.62
N GLY A 98 5.36 -27.74 -10.75
CA GLY A 98 5.51 -29.18 -11.02
C GLY A 98 5.12 -30.08 -9.85
N GLY A 99 5.28 -31.39 -9.99
CA GLY A 99 4.79 -32.39 -9.05
C GLY A 99 3.31 -32.75 -9.25
N ASN A 100 2.71 -33.45 -8.27
CA ASN A 100 1.30 -33.85 -8.28
C ASN A 100 0.34 -32.76 -7.79
N LEU A 101 0.74 -31.49 -7.86
CA LEU A 101 -0.12 -30.39 -7.44
C LEU A 101 -1.19 -30.11 -8.53
N PRO A 102 -2.46 -29.88 -8.15
CA PRO A 102 -3.47 -29.47 -9.09
C PRO A 102 -3.12 -28.13 -9.73
N PRO A 103 -3.64 -27.84 -10.93
CA PRO A 103 -3.48 -26.51 -11.52
C PRO A 103 -3.97 -25.42 -10.56
N PRO A 104 -3.28 -24.27 -10.46
CA PRO A 104 -3.66 -23.19 -9.53
C PRO A 104 -5.12 -22.72 -9.66
N ALA A 105 -5.70 -22.84 -10.87
CA ALA A 105 -7.12 -22.55 -11.11
C ALA A 105 -8.10 -23.41 -10.27
N MET A 106 -7.64 -24.55 -9.76
CA MET A 106 -8.47 -25.48 -8.98
C MET A 106 -8.25 -25.38 -7.47
N TRP A 107 -7.38 -24.51 -7.02
CA TRP A 107 -7.07 -24.41 -5.60
C TRP A 107 -8.15 -23.68 -4.82
N SER A 108 -8.43 -24.19 -3.62
CA SER A 108 -9.24 -23.51 -2.61
C SER A 108 -8.37 -22.60 -1.73
N ILE A 109 -9.02 -21.64 -1.07
CA ILE A 109 -8.38 -20.80 -0.04
C ILE A 109 -7.73 -21.67 1.04
N ALA A 110 -8.43 -22.74 1.48
CA ALA A 110 -7.93 -23.64 2.52
C ALA A 110 -6.64 -24.37 2.12
N GLU A 111 -6.54 -24.80 0.86
CA GLU A 111 -5.32 -25.43 0.32
C GLU A 111 -4.16 -24.44 0.26
N LEU A 112 -4.41 -23.20 -0.19
CA LEU A 112 -3.40 -22.17 -0.22
C LEU A 112 -2.90 -21.81 1.18
N GLU A 113 -3.80 -21.75 2.17
CA GLU A 113 -3.44 -21.54 3.57
C GLU A 113 -2.62 -22.70 4.14
N ARG A 114 -2.97 -23.93 3.81
CA ARG A 114 -2.20 -25.10 4.24
C ARG A 114 -0.78 -25.04 3.72
N MET A 115 -0.60 -24.77 2.42
CA MET A 115 0.72 -24.60 1.82
C MET A 115 1.53 -23.47 2.44
N ALA A 116 0.88 -22.35 2.76
CA ALA A 116 1.55 -21.23 3.42
C ALA A 116 2.01 -21.55 4.86
N ARG A 117 1.40 -22.55 5.52
CA ARG A 117 1.87 -23.07 6.82
C ARG A 117 3.06 -24.02 6.67
N GLU A 118 3.08 -24.80 5.60
CA GLU A 118 4.12 -25.80 5.32
C GLU A 118 5.38 -25.14 4.74
N GLU A 119 5.21 -24.11 3.92
CA GLU A 119 6.31 -23.44 3.21
C GLU A 119 6.46 -21.97 3.67
N ARG A 120 7.52 -21.70 4.44
CA ARG A 120 7.75 -20.38 5.05
C ARG A 120 7.85 -19.23 4.04
N SER A 121 8.34 -19.49 2.83
CA SER A 121 8.46 -18.51 1.76
C SER A 121 7.10 -17.99 1.28
N LEU A 122 6.04 -18.80 1.40
CA LEU A 122 4.67 -18.46 1.03
C LEU A 122 3.92 -17.67 2.10
N ALA A 123 4.32 -17.75 3.36
CA ALA A 123 3.53 -17.24 4.49
C ALA A 123 3.14 -15.76 4.35
N GLU A 124 4.11 -14.87 4.10
CA GLU A 124 3.85 -13.43 3.98
C GLU A 124 3.10 -13.07 2.68
N PRO A 125 3.51 -13.54 1.49
CA PRO A 125 2.79 -13.27 0.24
C PRO A 125 1.33 -13.75 0.28
N VAL A 126 1.08 -14.96 0.77
CA VAL A 126 -0.27 -15.51 0.89
C VAL A 126 -1.11 -14.71 1.89
N ALA A 127 -0.57 -14.36 3.06
CA ALA A 127 -1.29 -13.54 4.04
C ALA A 127 -1.71 -12.18 3.46
N ARG A 128 -0.81 -11.52 2.72
CA ARG A 128 -1.10 -10.26 2.04
C ARG A 128 -2.15 -10.39 0.95
N TYR A 129 -2.12 -11.48 0.21
CA TYR A 129 -3.11 -11.77 -0.82
C TYR A 129 -4.48 -12.04 -0.20
N LEU A 130 -4.55 -12.96 0.77
CA LEU A 130 -5.79 -13.37 1.42
C LEU A 130 -6.46 -12.23 2.19
N ALA A 131 -5.72 -11.24 2.66
CA ALA A 131 -6.28 -10.02 3.26
C ALA A 131 -7.22 -9.26 2.31
N LEU A 132 -7.01 -9.35 0.98
CA LEU A 132 -7.93 -8.80 -0.02
C LEU A 132 -8.92 -9.87 -0.53
N ARG A 133 -8.44 -11.10 -0.78
CA ARG A 133 -9.24 -12.19 -1.35
C ARG A 133 -10.48 -12.52 -0.50
N ARG A 134 -10.36 -12.49 0.82
CA ARG A 134 -11.47 -12.79 1.75
C ARG A 134 -12.62 -11.78 1.71
N ASN A 135 -12.40 -10.61 1.11
CA ASN A 135 -13.46 -9.62 0.89
C ASN A 135 -14.29 -9.93 -0.38
N LEU A 136 -13.91 -10.96 -1.14
CA LEU A 136 -14.58 -11.39 -2.36
C LEU A 136 -15.29 -12.73 -2.12
N PRO A 137 -16.37 -13.04 -2.84
CA PRO A 137 -17.14 -14.27 -2.65
C PRO A 137 -16.38 -15.53 -3.07
N GLY A 138 -16.87 -16.68 -2.60
CA GLY A 138 -16.45 -18.02 -3.02
C GLY A 138 -15.15 -18.52 -2.37
N GLU A 139 -14.91 -19.82 -2.51
CA GLU A 139 -13.80 -20.56 -1.88
C GLU A 139 -12.59 -20.77 -2.79
N ALA A 140 -12.68 -20.44 -4.09
CA ALA A 140 -11.54 -20.55 -5.00
C ALA A 140 -10.38 -19.66 -4.53
N ALA A 141 -9.16 -20.18 -4.51
CA ALA A 141 -8.01 -19.37 -4.08
C ALA A 141 -7.74 -18.22 -5.04
N PHE A 142 -7.83 -18.46 -6.35
CA PHE A 142 -7.49 -17.51 -7.38
C PHE A 142 -8.73 -17.18 -8.24
N VAL A 143 -9.01 -15.89 -8.38
CA VAL A 143 -10.23 -15.37 -9.02
C VAL A 143 -9.91 -14.11 -9.82
N ALA A 144 -10.82 -13.66 -10.67
CA ALA A 144 -10.75 -12.36 -11.32
C ALA A 144 -10.84 -11.21 -10.31
N ALA A 145 -10.60 -9.97 -10.73
CA ALA A 145 -10.52 -8.79 -9.85
C ALA A 145 -11.78 -8.59 -8.98
N HIS A 146 -12.95 -8.95 -9.51
CA HIS A 146 -14.24 -8.79 -8.80
C HIS A 146 -14.73 -10.07 -8.12
N GLY A 147 -13.91 -11.13 -8.06
CA GLY A 147 -14.21 -12.34 -7.33
C GLY A 147 -14.83 -13.47 -8.16
N GLU A 148 -15.05 -13.27 -9.47
CA GLU A 148 -15.55 -14.32 -10.34
C GLU A 148 -14.50 -15.43 -10.54
N PRO A 149 -14.93 -16.69 -10.53
CA PRO A 149 -14.05 -17.80 -10.88
C PRO A 149 -13.49 -17.63 -12.30
N VAL A 150 -12.21 -17.90 -12.46
CA VAL A 150 -11.57 -17.86 -13.78
C VAL A 150 -11.81 -19.18 -14.49
N ASP A 151 -12.44 -19.12 -15.68
CA ASP A 151 -12.60 -20.30 -16.55
C ASP A 151 -11.22 -20.91 -16.85
N PRO A 152 -11.04 -22.22 -16.70
CA PRO A 152 -9.80 -22.90 -17.07
C PRO A 152 -9.29 -22.60 -18.47
N ALA A 153 -10.18 -22.40 -19.44
CA ALA A 153 -9.81 -22.00 -20.81
C ALA A 153 -9.24 -20.57 -20.88
N GLN A 154 -9.64 -19.69 -19.96
CA GLN A 154 -9.17 -18.30 -19.88
C GLN A 154 -7.95 -18.12 -18.97
N TRP A 155 -7.53 -19.16 -18.27
CA TRP A 155 -6.42 -19.10 -17.33
C TRP A 155 -5.13 -18.52 -17.92
N PRO A 156 -4.70 -18.88 -19.15
CA PRO A 156 -3.52 -18.26 -19.75
C PRO A 156 -3.67 -16.75 -20.00
N ALA A 157 -4.87 -16.28 -20.31
CA ALA A 157 -5.15 -14.84 -20.46
C ALA A 157 -5.08 -14.14 -19.11
N HIS A 158 -5.68 -14.71 -18.08
CA HIS A 158 -5.63 -14.23 -16.72
C HIS A 158 -4.19 -14.10 -16.19
N LEU A 159 -3.35 -15.10 -16.39
CA LEU A 159 -1.92 -15.02 -16.01
C LEU A 159 -1.18 -13.87 -16.71
N ARG A 160 -1.49 -13.59 -17.97
CA ARG A 160 -0.91 -12.44 -18.69
C ARG A 160 -1.36 -11.12 -18.09
N GLU A 161 -2.63 -11.00 -17.72
CA GLU A 161 -3.20 -9.82 -17.05
C GLU A 161 -2.52 -9.57 -15.69
N LEU A 162 -2.42 -10.61 -14.86
CA LEU A 162 -1.73 -10.54 -13.56
C LEU A 162 -0.30 -10.03 -13.72
N ARG A 163 0.46 -10.64 -14.65
CA ARG A 163 1.83 -10.26 -14.91
C ARG A 163 1.95 -8.82 -15.43
N GLY A 164 1.10 -8.43 -16.37
CA GLY A 164 1.08 -7.08 -16.93
C GLY A 164 0.81 -6.03 -15.85
N THR A 165 -0.16 -6.30 -14.97
CA THR A 165 -0.48 -5.44 -13.83
C THR A 165 0.69 -5.35 -12.85
N ALA A 166 1.31 -6.47 -12.48
CA ALA A 166 2.44 -6.49 -11.57
C ALA A 166 3.65 -5.73 -12.13
N VAL A 167 3.98 -5.92 -13.40
CA VAL A 167 5.06 -5.20 -14.10
C VAL A 167 4.79 -3.69 -14.13
N THR A 168 3.56 -3.29 -14.47
CA THR A 168 3.17 -1.87 -14.50
C THR A 168 3.30 -1.20 -13.12
N LEU A 169 2.84 -1.86 -12.07
CA LEU A 169 2.97 -1.34 -10.71
C LEU A 169 4.43 -1.27 -10.24
N ALA A 170 5.24 -2.27 -10.59
CA ALA A 170 6.67 -2.27 -10.28
C ALA A 170 7.41 -1.13 -11.00
N ALA A 171 7.12 -0.90 -12.28
CA ALA A 171 7.70 0.20 -13.06
C ALA A 171 7.32 1.57 -12.48
N ASN A 172 6.06 1.77 -12.11
CA ASN A 172 5.59 3.00 -11.46
C ASN A 172 6.28 3.21 -10.10
N ALA A 173 6.42 2.17 -9.30
CA ALA A 173 7.12 2.24 -8.01
C ALA A 173 8.60 2.59 -8.18
N GLU A 174 9.27 2.04 -9.21
CA GLU A 174 10.66 2.37 -9.54
C GLU A 174 10.79 3.82 -9.97
N HIS A 175 9.91 4.31 -10.85
CA HIS A 175 9.88 5.71 -11.25
C HIS A 175 9.74 6.64 -10.04
N CYS A 176 8.84 6.33 -9.10
CA CYS A 176 8.70 7.09 -7.87
C CYS A 176 9.96 7.06 -7.00
N ARG A 177 10.66 5.91 -6.92
CA ARG A 177 11.94 5.80 -6.17
C ARG A 177 13.03 6.68 -6.76
N VAL A 178 13.15 6.70 -8.10
CA VAL A 178 14.11 7.54 -8.82
C VAL A 178 13.84 9.02 -8.58
N LEU A 179 12.57 9.44 -8.67
CA LEU A 179 12.18 10.84 -8.38
C LEU A 179 12.49 11.22 -6.93
N ALA A 180 12.18 10.35 -5.97
CA ALA A 180 12.48 10.59 -4.55
C ALA A 180 13.99 10.73 -4.30
N ALA A 181 14.80 9.88 -4.91
CA ALA A 181 16.25 9.94 -4.80
C ALA A 181 16.83 11.24 -5.41
N ALA A 182 16.35 11.63 -6.59
CA ALA A 182 16.76 12.88 -7.26
C ALA A 182 16.41 14.11 -6.39
N ASN A 183 15.20 14.18 -5.85
CA ASN A 183 14.77 15.27 -4.97
C ASN A 183 15.59 15.34 -3.67
N SER A 184 15.93 14.19 -3.08
CA SER A 184 16.77 14.12 -1.88
C SER A 184 18.20 14.61 -2.16
N GLY A 185 18.77 14.25 -3.32
CA GLY A 185 20.09 14.72 -3.75
C GLY A 185 20.16 16.23 -4.02
N LEU A 186 19.10 16.81 -4.60
CA LEU A 186 19.02 18.26 -4.82
C LEU A 186 18.94 19.04 -3.49
N ARG A 187 18.25 18.51 -2.47
CA ARG A 187 18.14 19.13 -1.14
C ARG A 187 19.46 19.10 -0.38
N GLY A 188 20.18 17.99 -0.44
CA GLY A 188 21.52 17.88 0.14
C GLY A 188 22.47 18.96 -0.39
N ARG A 189 22.39 19.25 -1.69
CA ARG A 189 23.19 20.31 -2.34
C ARG A 189 22.71 21.73 -2.00
N ALA A 190 21.39 21.95 -1.87
CA ALA A 190 20.83 23.25 -1.46
C ALA A 190 21.12 23.56 0.01
N GLY A 191 21.00 22.57 0.90
CA GLY A 191 21.35 22.68 2.32
C GLY A 191 22.84 22.99 2.55
N ALA A 192 23.72 22.36 1.78
CA ALA A 192 25.15 22.62 1.85
C ALA A 192 25.56 24.03 1.39
N ARG A 193 24.80 24.64 0.46
CA ARG A 193 25.03 26.03 0.05
C ARG A 193 24.43 27.06 1.01
N GLY A 194 23.34 26.71 1.72
CA GLY A 194 22.66 27.57 2.71
C GLY A 194 23.36 27.67 4.06
N MET A 195 24.23 26.74 4.40
CA MET A 195 24.83 26.62 5.75
C MET A 195 26.02 27.56 6.02
N ARG A 196 26.29 28.54 5.12
CA ARG A 196 27.29 29.58 5.37
C ARG A 196 26.75 30.88 5.98
N ARG A 197 25.47 30.98 6.27
CA ARG A 197 24.95 32.14 7.07
C ARG A 197 23.80 31.68 7.96
N GLY A 198 24.01 31.69 9.27
CA GLY A 198 22.96 31.62 10.28
C GLY A 198 23.11 30.44 11.23
N ARG A 199 23.87 30.62 12.32
CA ARG A 199 23.61 29.93 13.59
C ARG A 199 22.25 30.45 14.06
N ASP A 200 21.22 29.61 14.12
CA ASP A 200 20.33 29.56 15.29
C ASP A 200 19.34 28.39 15.26
N ARG A 201 19.35 27.66 16.38
CA ARG A 201 18.29 26.99 17.15
C ARG A 201 17.30 26.04 16.48
N GLY A 202 17.42 24.77 16.86
CA GLY A 202 16.28 23.96 17.29
C GLY A 202 15.34 23.44 16.18
N SER A 203 15.77 22.46 15.40
CA SER A 203 14.83 21.67 14.59
C SER A 203 14.97 20.19 14.97
N THR A 204 13.99 19.69 15.68
CA THR A 204 13.83 18.26 15.94
C THR A 204 13.50 17.55 14.61
N THR A 205 14.51 16.91 14.06
CA THR A 205 14.35 16.05 12.86
C THR A 205 13.65 14.77 13.28
N VAL A 206 12.38 14.62 12.94
CA VAL A 206 11.70 13.32 13.04
C VAL A 206 12.13 12.47 11.85
N ALA A 207 12.88 11.43 12.16
CA ALA A 207 13.38 10.46 11.19
C ALA A 207 12.23 9.72 10.50
N LEU A 208 12.39 9.49 9.20
CA LEU A 208 11.58 8.59 8.39
C LEU A 208 11.56 7.22 9.07
N VAL A 209 10.40 6.77 9.55
CA VAL A 209 10.23 5.39 10.00
C VAL A 209 10.23 4.50 8.77
N ARG A 210 11.39 3.91 8.47
CA ARG A 210 11.47 2.69 7.66
C ARG A 210 10.72 1.62 8.45
N ALA A 211 9.68 1.04 7.86
CA ALA A 211 9.10 -0.22 8.34
C ALA A 211 10.17 -1.31 8.25
N GLY A 212 10.98 -1.41 9.27
CA GLY A 212 11.98 -2.43 9.48
C GLY A 212 11.36 -3.58 10.24
N ASN A 213 11.47 -4.73 9.65
CA ASN A 213 11.21 -6.07 10.12
C ASN A 213 11.56 -6.23 11.62
N ARG A 214 10.58 -6.18 12.53
CA ARG A 214 10.78 -6.54 13.93
C ARG A 214 10.59 -8.04 14.06
N LYS A 215 11.68 -8.73 14.37
CA LYS A 215 11.71 -10.11 14.83
C LYS A 215 10.81 -10.25 16.05
N ASN A 216 9.92 -11.24 16.01
CA ASN A 216 9.09 -11.69 17.13
C ASN A 216 9.94 -12.02 18.35
N HIS A 217 9.71 -11.33 19.46
CA HIS A 217 10.07 -11.84 20.79
C HIS A 217 8.87 -12.62 21.36
N PRO A 218 9.08 -13.78 21.95
CA PRO A 218 8.01 -14.56 22.55
C PRO A 218 7.50 -13.90 23.84
N VAL A 219 6.18 -13.90 23.99
CA VAL A 219 5.50 -13.47 25.21
C VAL A 219 5.67 -14.59 26.26
N PRO A 220 6.09 -14.30 27.50
CA PRO A 220 6.13 -15.32 28.55
C PRO A 220 4.70 -15.67 29.03
N HIS A 221 4.39 -16.95 29.05
CA HIS A 221 3.19 -17.50 29.69
C HIS A 221 3.25 -17.26 31.20
N ALA A 222 2.27 -16.54 31.73
CA ALA A 222 2.01 -16.49 33.17
C ALA A 222 1.40 -17.83 33.59
N ALA A 223 2.10 -18.52 34.50
CA ALA A 223 1.58 -19.67 35.19
C ALA A 223 0.50 -19.23 36.20
N THR A 224 -0.69 -19.75 36.08
CA THR A 224 -1.71 -19.69 37.13
C THR A 224 -1.56 -20.95 38.00
N SER A 225 -1.08 -20.77 39.24
CA SER A 225 -1.23 -21.71 40.34
C SER A 225 -2.53 -21.39 41.07
N GLY A 226 -3.29 -22.43 41.45
CA GLY A 226 -4.44 -22.36 42.34
C GLY A 226 -5.53 -23.31 41.91
#